data_831c74d98240e47508f8ef885e2f47be
#
_entry.id   831c74d98240e47508f8ef885e2f47be
#
_cell.length_a   1.000
_cell.length_b   1.000
_cell.length_c   1.000
_cell.angle_alpha   90.00
_cell.angle_beta   90.00
_cell.angle_gamma   90.00
#
_symmetry.space_group_name_H-M   'P 1'
#
loop_
_entity.id
_entity.type
_entity.pdbx_description
1 polymer ?
#
loop_
_entity_poly.entity_id
_entity_poly.type
_entity_poly.pdbx_seq_one_letter_code
_entity_poly.pdbx_strand_id
1 'polypeptide(L)'
;MEDPKECGVEAALSLIDGKWKGVILYHLMSGRMRFNALARRLGAVTQRMLTKQLRELESDGLIVRTVYAEVPPRVEYSLSVKGRSLEPVICALKAWGDANVLNAEAEPARKAS
;
A
#
# COMPACT_ATOMS: atom_id res chain seq x y z
N MET A 1 -20.80 19.41 15.11
CA MET A 1 -20.23 18.86 13.86
C MET A 1 -18.75 18.59 14.06
N GLU A 2 -18.33 17.44 13.60
CA GLU A 2 -16.96 16.99 13.75
C GLU A 2 -16.01 17.76 12.84
N ASP A 3 -14.84 18.14 13.38
CA ASP A 3 -13.79 18.72 12.56
C ASP A 3 -13.33 17.65 11.53
N PRO A 4 -13.20 18.00 10.23
CA PRO A 4 -12.72 17.04 9.25
C PRO A 4 -11.41 16.35 9.64
N LYS A 5 -10.52 17.05 10.35
CA LYS A 5 -9.26 16.47 10.80
C LYS A 5 -9.44 15.38 11.85
N GLU A 6 -10.59 15.33 12.50
CA GLU A 6 -10.89 14.33 13.51
C GLU A 6 -11.68 13.15 12.94
N CYS A 7 -12.06 13.21 11.67
CA CYS A 7 -12.76 12.11 11.03
C CYS A 7 -11.81 10.95 10.77
N GLY A 8 -12.16 9.77 11.30
CA GLY A 8 -11.33 8.57 11.12
C GLY A 8 -11.12 8.19 9.66
N VAL A 9 -12.14 8.38 8.83
CA VAL A 9 -12.02 8.07 7.39
C VAL A 9 -10.99 8.98 6.74
N GLU A 10 -11.07 10.27 6.99
CA GLU A 10 -10.13 11.22 6.42
C GLU A 10 -8.72 10.97 6.92
N ALA A 11 -8.56 10.71 8.21
CA ALA A 11 -7.26 10.41 8.80
C ALA A 11 -6.64 9.18 8.16
N ALA A 12 -7.42 8.11 8.00
CA ALA A 12 -6.91 6.87 7.39
C ALA A 12 -6.53 7.09 5.92
N LEU A 13 -7.38 7.79 5.16
CA LEU A 13 -7.10 8.03 3.75
C LEU A 13 -5.85 8.88 3.57
N SER A 14 -5.56 9.80 4.49
CA SER A 14 -4.35 10.62 4.37
C SER A 14 -3.07 9.80 4.46
N LEU A 15 -3.11 8.63 5.11
CA LEU A 15 -1.95 7.75 5.23
C LEU A 15 -1.76 6.84 4.02
N ILE A 16 -2.81 6.60 3.26
CA ILE A 16 -2.77 5.67 2.13
C ILE A 16 -3.24 6.33 0.82
N ASP A 17 -3.24 7.66 0.78
CA ASP A 17 -3.69 8.39 -0.39
C ASP A 17 -2.75 8.19 -1.58
N GLY A 18 -3.23 8.63 -2.75
CA GLY A 18 -2.49 8.47 -3.97
C GLY A 18 -2.62 7.08 -4.55
N LYS A 19 -1.88 6.85 -5.61
CA LYS A 19 -2.00 5.62 -6.39
C LYS A 19 -1.27 4.43 -5.75
N TRP A 20 -0.15 4.68 -5.07
CA TRP A 20 0.79 3.60 -4.78
C TRP A 20 0.85 3.15 -3.33
N LYS A 21 0.54 4.01 -2.35
CA LYS A 21 0.74 3.66 -0.93
C LYS A 21 -0.04 2.43 -0.49
N GLY A 22 -1.33 2.40 -0.80
CA GLY A 22 -2.15 1.23 -0.45
C GLY A 22 -1.67 -0.03 -1.11
N VAL A 23 -1.24 0.06 -2.37
CA VAL A 23 -0.75 -1.09 -3.13
C VAL A 23 0.58 -1.58 -2.56
N ILE A 24 1.46 -0.67 -2.17
CA ILE A 24 2.73 -1.04 -1.52
C ILE A 24 2.45 -1.82 -0.23
N LEU A 25 1.56 -1.30 0.59
CA LEU A 25 1.19 -1.97 1.84
C LEU A 25 0.62 -3.37 1.57
N TYR A 26 -0.21 -3.49 0.56
CA TYR A 26 -0.78 -4.77 0.17
C TYR A 26 0.32 -5.80 -0.16
N HIS A 27 1.28 -5.40 -0.98
CA HIS A 27 2.36 -6.32 -1.36
C HIS A 27 3.25 -6.69 -0.17
N LEU A 28 3.48 -5.77 0.76
CA LEU A 28 4.29 -6.05 1.94
C LEU A 28 3.59 -6.98 2.94
N MET A 29 2.29 -7.19 2.79
CA MET A 29 1.57 -8.14 3.65
C MET A 29 2.11 -9.57 3.49
N SER A 30 2.68 -9.90 2.34
CA SER A 30 3.22 -11.25 2.12
C SER A 30 4.62 -11.44 2.71
N GLY A 31 5.24 -10.38 3.21
CA GLY A 31 6.55 -10.44 3.84
C GLY A 31 7.48 -9.34 3.38
N ARG A 32 8.71 -9.42 3.85
CA ARG A 32 9.73 -8.43 3.53
C ARG A 32 10.04 -8.43 2.05
N MET A 33 10.32 -7.25 1.51
CA MET A 33 10.73 -7.11 0.11
C MET A 33 11.83 -6.09 -0.03
N ARG A 34 12.74 -6.36 -0.98
CA ARG A 34 13.71 -5.39 -1.42
C ARG A 34 13.07 -4.42 -2.39
N PHE A 35 13.71 -3.28 -2.57
CA PHE A 35 13.22 -2.22 -3.46
C PHE A 35 12.88 -2.77 -4.86
N ASN A 36 13.80 -3.52 -5.46
CA ASN A 36 13.60 -4.00 -6.83
C ASN A 36 12.46 -5.02 -6.92
N ALA A 37 12.26 -5.82 -5.87
CA ALA A 37 11.14 -6.76 -5.84
C ALA A 37 9.81 -6.01 -5.80
N LEU A 38 9.72 -4.96 -4.98
CA LEU A 38 8.54 -4.11 -4.96
C LEU A 38 8.31 -3.45 -6.31
N ALA A 39 9.37 -2.90 -6.91
CA ALA A 39 9.26 -2.24 -8.20
C ALA A 39 8.68 -3.18 -9.26
N ARG A 40 9.15 -4.42 -9.27
CA ARG A 40 8.63 -5.41 -10.22
C ARG A 40 7.16 -5.73 -9.98
N ARG A 41 6.75 -5.82 -8.71
CA ARG A 41 5.36 -6.10 -8.36
C ARG A 41 4.42 -4.96 -8.78
N LEU A 42 4.90 -3.73 -8.65
CA LEU A 42 4.10 -2.56 -8.97
C LEU A 42 4.07 -2.26 -10.47
N GLY A 43 5.10 -2.69 -11.20
CA GLY A 43 5.16 -2.55 -12.65
C GLY A 43 5.41 -1.14 -13.12
N ALA A 44 4.37 -0.33 -13.22
CA ALA A 44 4.43 0.98 -13.87
C ALA A 44 5.01 2.10 -13.00
N VAL A 45 5.41 1.81 -11.76
CA VAL A 45 5.93 2.84 -10.88
C VAL A 45 7.36 3.22 -11.28
N THR A 46 7.68 4.52 -11.26
CA THR A 46 9.05 4.96 -11.48
C THR A 46 9.87 4.77 -10.21
N GLN A 47 11.18 4.64 -10.37
CA GLN A 47 12.08 4.54 -9.22
C GLN A 47 11.94 5.74 -8.30
N ARG A 48 11.83 6.93 -8.89
CA ARG A 48 11.68 8.17 -8.12
C ARG A 48 10.40 8.16 -7.31
N MET A 49 9.30 7.76 -7.92
CA MET A 49 8.01 7.72 -7.23
C MET A 49 8.01 6.68 -6.12
N LEU A 50 8.55 5.48 -6.39
CA LEU A 50 8.61 4.43 -5.37
C LEU A 50 9.45 4.88 -4.18
N THR A 51 10.60 5.50 -4.43
CA THR A 51 11.44 6.05 -3.37
C THR A 51 10.67 7.05 -2.51
N LYS A 52 9.95 7.95 -3.16
CA LYS A 52 9.16 8.97 -2.45
C LYS A 52 8.08 8.32 -1.59
N GLN A 53 7.33 7.39 -2.15
CA GLN A 53 6.24 6.74 -1.43
C GLN A 53 6.75 5.93 -0.24
N LEU A 54 7.86 5.22 -0.41
CA LEU A 54 8.45 4.45 0.68
C LEU A 54 8.93 5.35 1.81
N ARG A 55 9.53 6.49 1.48
CA ARG A 55 9.95 7.45 2.50
C ARG A 55 8.77 7.98 3.29
N GLU A 56 7.68 8.27 2.61
CA GLU A 56 6.48 8.80 3.27
C GLU A 56 5.85 7.74 4.16
N LEU A 57 5.75 6.50 3.68
CA LEU A 57 5.21 5.41 4.49
C LEU A 57 6.07 5.14 5.72
N GLU A 58 7.38 5.20 5.57
CA GLU A 58 8.30 5.03 6.69
C GLU A 58 8.15 6.17 7.69
N SER A 59 8.07 7.40 7.20
CA SER A 59 7.90 8.58 8.05
C SER A 59 6.60 8.52 8.84
N ASP A 60 5.54 7.97 8.24
CA ASP A 60 4.25 7.81 8.91
C ASP A 60 4.22 6.59 9.83
N GLY A 61 5.31 5.84 9.89
CA GLY A 61 5.40 4.71 10.81
C GLY A 61 4.69 3.45 10.34
N LEU A 62 4.35 3.36 9.04
CA LEU A 62 3.62 2.20 8.51
C LEU A 62 4.55 1.09 8.03
N ILE A 63 5.77 1.43 7.66
CA ILE A 63 6.76 0.44 7.23
C ILE A 63 8.08 0.66 7.95
N VAL A 64 8.88 -0.39 7.97
CA VAL A 64 10.22 -0.39 8.54
C VAL A 64 11.21 -0.64 7.42
N ARG A 65 12.25 0.18 7.38
CA ARG A 65 13.36 0.02 6.46
C ARG A 65 14.53 -0.59 7.23
N THR A 66 14.93 -1.78 6.85
CA THR A 66 16.01 -2.49 7.52
C THR A 66 17.23 -2.54 6.60
N VAL A 67 18.36 -2.05 7.10
CA VAL A 67 19.63 -2.07 6.38
C VAL A 67 20.51 -3.14 6.98
N TYR A 68 20.96 -4.06 6.14
CA TYR A 68 21.88 -5.12 6.58
C TYR A 68 23.30 -4.72 6.21
N ALA A 69 24.20 -4.86 7.19
CA ALA A 69 25.61 -4.51 7.02
C ALA A 69 26.34 -5.59 6.22
N GLU A 70 26.14 -5.53 4.92
CA GLU A 70 26.74 -6.45 3.96
C GLU A 70 27.46 -5.65 2.87
N VAL A 71 28.19 -6.34 2.01
CA VAL A 71 28.84 -5.74 0.85
C VAL A 71 28.40 -6.49 -0.39
N PRO A 72 27.55 -5.88 -1.26
CA PRO A 72 26.92 -4.55 -1.11
C PRO A 72 25.84 -4.56 -0.03
N PRO A 73 25.51 -3.41 0.54
CA PRO A 73 24.48 -3.36 1.58
C PRO A 73 23.12 -3.78 1.03
N ARG A 74 22.37 -4.49 1.87
CA ARG A 74 21.03 -4.96 1.53
C ARG A 74 20.02 -4.14 2.32
N VAL A 75 18.97 -3.68 1.64
CA VAL A 75 17.89 -2.94 2.27
C VAL A 75 16.59 -3.69 2.01
N GLU A 76 15.81 -3.91 3.06
CA GLU A 76 14.51 -4.55 2.97
C GLU A 76 13.45 -3.70 3.64
N TYR A 77 12.24 -3.78 3.12
CA TYR A 77 11.07 -3.08 3.64
C TYR A 77 10.07 -4.08 4.18
N SER A 78 9.47 -3.78 5.32
CA SER A 78 8.45 -4.63 5.92
C SER A 78 7.40 -3.77 6.61
N LEU A 79 6.23 -4.36 6.88
CA LEU A 79 5.19 -3.65 7.61
C LEU A 79 5.61 -3.51 9.08
N SER A 80 5.37 -2.33 9.64
CA SER A 80 5.47 -2.12 11.08
C SER A 80 4.24 -2.72 11.77
N VAL A 81 4.21 -2.69 13.11
CA VAL A 81 3.01 -3.09 13.86
C VAL A 81 1.83 -2.24 13.43
N LYS A 82 2.03 -0.93 13.29
CA LYS A 82 0.99 -0.01 12.84
C LYS A 82 0.54 -0.35 11.41
N GLY A 83 1.50 -0.64 10.52
CA GLY A 83 1.17 -1.04 9.16
C GLY A 83 0.38 -2.32 9.09
N ARG A 84 0.72 -3.30 9.94
CA ARG A 84 -0.04 -4.55 10.00
C ARG A 84 -1.48 -4.33 10.46
N SER A 85 -1.71 -3.34 11.30
CA SER A 85 -3.07 -3.03 11.75
C SER A 85 -3.97 -2.57 10.61
N LEU A 86 -3.38 -2.16 9.48
CA LEU A 86 -4.14 -1.79 8.28
C LEU A 86 -4.51 -2.98 7.40
N GLU A 87 -4.00 -4.18 7.67
CA GLU A 87 -4.28 -5.33 6.82
C GLU A 87 -5.77 -5.57 6.58
N PRO A 88 -6.63 -5.54 7.62
CA PRO A 88 -8.07 -5.73 7.37
C PRO A 88 -8.66 -4.66 6.45
N VAL A 89 -8.18 -3.43 6.57
CA VAL A 89 -8.66 -2.32 5.73
C VAL A 89 -8.23 -2.54 4.29
N ILE A 90 -6.97 -2.87 4.07
CA ILE A 90 -6.43 -3.11 2.73
C ILE A 90 -7.12 -4.32 2.08
N CYS A 91 -7.32 -5.40 2.83
CA CYS A 91 -8.01 -6.58 2.32
C CYS A 91 -9.46 -6.26 1.96
N ALA A 92 -10.13 -5.43 2.75
CA ALA A 92 -11.50 -5.01 2.45
C ALA A 92 -11.56 -4.17 1.17
N LEU A 93 -10.60 -3.26 0.99
CA LEU A 93 -10.50 -2.47 -0.22
C LEU A 93 -10.29 -3.36 -1.45
N LYS A 94 -9.40 -4.33 -1.34
CA LYS A 94 -9.14 -5.26 -2.43
C LYS A 94 -10.40 -6.05 -2.79
N ALA A 95 -11.07 -6.61 -1.78
CA ALA A 95 -12.27 -7.41 -2.00
C ALA A 95 -13.37 -6.58 -2.66
N TRP A 96 -13.58 -5.36 -2.18
CA TRP A 96 -14.58 -4.47 -2.75
C TRP A 96 -14.24 -4.11 -4.19
N GLY A 97 -12.96 -3.77 -4.44
CA GLY A 97 -12.51 -3.40 -5.78
C GLY A 97 -12.64 -4.56 -6.77
N ASP A 98 -12.25 -5.77 -6.34
CA ASP A 98 -12.38 -6.95 -7.20
C ASP A 98 -13.83 -7.21 -7.56
N ALA A 99 -14.73 -7.14 -6.57
CA ALA A 99 -16.13 -7.48 -6.78
C ALA A 99 -16.90 -6.40 -7.56
N ASN A 100 -16.59 -5.13 -7.34
CA ASN A 100 -17.41 -4.04 -7.83
C ASN A 100 -16.81 -3.26 -9.00
N VAL A 101 -15.51 -3.39 -9.22
CA VAL A 101 -14.82 -2.68 -10.30
C VAL A 101 -14.29 -3.67 -11.32
N LEU A 102 -13.42 -4.59 -10.93
CA LEU A 102 -12.78 -5.49 -11.87
C LEU A 102 -13.74 -6.54 -12.42
N ASN A 103 -14.50 -7.20 -11.56
CA ASN A 103 -15.46 -8.20 -12.01
C ASN A 103 -16.61 -7.56 -12.79
N ALA A 104 -17.04 -6.37 -12.39
CA ALA A 104 -18.09 -5.66 -13.10
C ALA A 104 -17.66 -5.31 -14.52
N GLU A 105 -16.37 -4.95 -14.70
CA GLU A 105 -15.84 -4.67 -16.03
C GLU A 105 -15.68 -5.94 -16.86
N ALA A 106 -15.31 -7.05 -16.21
CA ALA A 106 -15.16 -8.33 -16.90
C ALA A 106 -16.49 -8.97 -17.28
N GLU A 107 -17.57 -8.60 -16.58
CA GLU A 107 -18.88 -9.20 -16.78
C GLU A 107 -19.94 -8.10 -17.00
N PRO A 108 -19.96 -7.47 -18.17
CA PRO A 108 -20.86 -6.34 -18.42
C PRO A 108 -22.34 -6.67 -18.20
N ALA A 109 -22.75 -7.92 -18.42
CA ALA A 109 -24.14 -8.33 -18.23
C ALA A 109 -24.60 -8.13 -16.79
N ARG A 110 -23.71 -8.22 -15.82
CA ARG A 110 -24.05 -8.02 -14.42
C ARG A 110 -24.42 -6.56 -14.13
N LYS A 111 -23.81 -5.64 -14.85
CA LYS A 111 -24.11 -4.22 -14.68
C LYS A 111 -25.51 -3.88 -15.18
N ALA A 112 -25.98 -4.60 -16.17
CA ALA A 112 -27.26 -4.33 -16.78
C ALA A 112 -28.43 -4.68 -15.86
N SER A 113 -28.19 -5.54 -14.90
CA SER A 113 -29.22 -5.91 -13.95
C SER A 113 -29.20 -4.97 -12.72
#